data_6378878c6ed0e681fea7e316a162d438
#
_entry.id   6378878c6ed0e681fea7e316a162d438
#
_cell.length_a   1.000
_cell.length_b   1.000
_cell.length_c   1.000
_cell.angle_alpha   90.00
_cell.angle_beta   90.00
_cell.angle_gamma   90.00
#
_symmetry.space_group_name_H-M   'P 1'
#
loop_
_entity.id
_entity.type
_entity.pdbx_description
1 polymer ?
#
loop_
_entity_poly.entity_id
_entity_poly.type
_entity_poly.pdbx_seq_one_letter_code
_entity_poly.pdbx_strand_id
1 'polypeptide(L)'
;MVEPTPWATPRENKTPPDLERSAAGRIWRLPGVYAPQADSYFLSAVMRREGIGPGMDVLDVCTGSGVLALEAARLGARVTAVDVSRRAVVSARLNALAARVPVTVRRGDLLTGLSPGSFDVVVSNPPYVPAPDTQLPRRGACRAWDAGLDGRILLNRICEQATGVLRSGGRLLMVHSALCDPDETVRRLTQAGLAAEVRDRLSIPFGPVMTARIRWLHEESLVPTGITTEELVVVRASRA
;
A
#
# COMPACT_ATOMS: atom_id res chain seq x y z
N MET A 1 -21.34 -22.76 -10.35
CA MET A 1 -20.00 -23.02 -10.90
C MET A 1 -19.35 -21.67 -11.03
N VAL A 2 -18.43 -21.36 -10.11
CA VAL A 2 -17.62 -20.15 -10.18
C VAL A 2 -16.48 -20.47 -11.13
N GLU A 3 -16.38 -19.74 -12.24
CA GLU A 3 -15.25 -19.90 -13.16
C GLU A 3 -13.96 -19.59 -12.41
N PRO A 4 -12.90 -20.40 -12.58
CA PRO A 4 -11.62 -20.11 -11.96
C PRO A 4 -11.09 -18.79 -12.53
N THR A 5 -10.76 -17.85 -11.66
CA THR A 5 -10.06 -16.60 -12.00
C THR A 5 -8.83 -16.95 -12.85
N PRO A 6 -8.67 -16.39 -14.04
CA PRO A 6 -7.54 -16.72 -14.88
C PRO A 6 -6.28 -16.18 -14.22
N TRP A 7 -5.47 -17.06 -13.67
CA TRP A 7 -4.06 -16.78 -13.42
C TRP A 7 -3.46 -16.46 -14.78
N ALA A 8 -3.37 -15.17 -15.06
CA ALA A 8 -2.87 -14.69 -16.32
C ALA A 8 -1.52 -15.33 -16.61
N THR A 9 -1.40 -15.92 -17.80
CA THR A 9 -0.11 -16.31 -18.38
C THR A 9 0.90 -15.21 -18.07
N PRO A 10 2.12 -15.54 -17.63
CA PRO A 10 3.13 -14.54 -17.29
C PRO A 10 3.33 -13.62 -18.49
N ARG A 11 2.82 -12.38 -18.42
CA ARG A 11 3.27 -11.35 -19.33
C ARG A 11 4.73 -11.14 -19.02
N GLU A 12 5.57 -11.09 -20.06
CA GLU A 12 7.02 -11.00 -20.00
C GLU A 12 7.55 -10.28 -18.77
N ASN A 13 8.39 -10.98 -18.03
CA ASN A 13 8.99 -10.58 -16.76
C ASN A 13 9.87 -9.35 -16.99
N LYS A 14 9.27 -8.16 -17.07
CA LYS A 14 10.01 -6.92 -16.97
C LYS A 14 10.30 -6.71 -15.50
N THR A 15 11.43 -7.24 -15.05
CA THR A 15 12.07 -6.68 -13.85
C THR A 15 12.29 -5.20 -14.17
N PRO A 16 11.60 -4.27 -13.51
CA PRO A 16 11.83 -2.87 -13.80
C PRO A 16 13.29 -2.54 -13.43
N PRO A 17 14.08 -1.99 -14.36
CA PRO A 17 15.48 -1.68 -14.11
C PRO A 17 15.68 -0.63 -13.00
N ASP A 18 14.63 -0.01 -12.49
CA ASP A 18 14.66 1.10 -11.54
C ASP A 18 14.06 0.79 -10.16
N LEU A 19 13.84 -0.49 -9.80
CA LEU A 19 13.53 -0.87 -8.41
C LEU A 19 14.76 -0.82 -7.51
N GLU A 20 15.92 -0.49 -8.08
CA GLU A 20 17.14 -0.31 -7.31
C GLU A 20 17.00 0.93 -6.42
N ARG A 21 16.89 0.64 -5.12
CA ARG A 21 17.09 1.56 -3.99
C ARG A 21 16.63 2.98 -4.29
N SER A 22 15.36 3.25 -4.01
CA SER A 22 14.86 4.62 -3.85
C SER A 22 16.02 5.51 -3.35
N ALA A 23 16.12 6.73 -3.88
CA ALA A 23 17.02 7.79 -3.37
C ALA A 23 16.81 8.06 -1.87
N ALA A 24 16.02 7.22 -1.21
CA ALA A 24 15.62 7.29 0.20
C ALA A 24 16.78 7.17 1.20
N GLY A 25 17.99 6.79 0.75
CA GLY A 25 19.09 6.58 1.69
C GLY A 25 18.80 5.41 2.67
N ARG A 26 19.51 5.38 3.81
CA ARG A 26 19.31 4.35 4.83
C ARG A 26 18.00 4.60 5.60
N ILE A 27 17.04 3.70 5.48
CA ILE A 27 15.76 3.75 6.24
C ILE A 27 15.94 3.05 7.59
N TRP A 28 15.71 3.80 8.65
CA TRP A 28 15.68 3.29 10.02
C TRP A 28 14.30 2.76 10.38
N ARG A 29 14.23 1.66 11.08
CA ARG A 29 12.97 1.11 11.56
C ARG A 29 13.11 0.50 12.95
N LEU A 30 12.13 0.74 13.80
CA LEU A 30 12.02 0.06 15.07
C LEU A 30 11.53 -1.39 14.90
N PRO A 31 11.83 -2.29 15.84
CA PRO A 31 11.33 -3.67 15.78
C PRO A 31 9.80 -3.72 15.60
N GLY A 32 9.33 -4.55 14.66
CA GLY A 32 7.91 -4.71 14.32
C GLY A 32 7.34 -3.65 13.36
N VAL A 33 8.17 -2.75 12.83
CA VAL A 33 7.80 -1.87 11.71
C VAL A 33 8.20 -2.54 10.39
N TYR A 34 7.31 -2.47 9.40
CA TYR A 34 7.53 -3.03 8.06
C TYR A 34 8.83 -2.50 7.43
N ALA A 35 9.63 -3.40 6.89
CA ALA A 35 10.76 -3.01 6.07
C ALA A 35 10.25 -2.74 4.65
N PRO A 36 10.56 -1.59 4.03
CA PRO A 36 10.22 -1.37 2.64
C PRO A 36 10.76 -2.50 1.75
N GLN A 37 9.90 -3.06 0.91
CA GLN A 37 10.22 -4.13 -0.05
C GLN A 37 9.77 -3.73 -1.46
N ALA A 38 9.67 -4.70 -2.37
CA ALA A 38 9.28 -4.49 -3.76
C ALA A 38 7.96 -3.70 -3.92
N ASP A 39 6.97 -3.96 -3.07
CA ASP A 39 5.69 -3.26 -3.02
C ASP A 39 5.85 -1.74 -2.79
N SER A 40 6.64 -1.36 -1.80
CA SER A 40 6.88 0.04 -1.47
C SER A 40 7.63 0.77 -2.61
N TYR A 41 8.61 0.11 -3.21
CA TYR A 41 9.37 0.69 -4.33
C TYR A 41 8.55 0.74 -5.61
N PHE A 42 7.70 -0.27 -5.85
CA PHE A 42 6.77 -0.28 -6.97
C PHE A 42 5.77 0.88 -6.89
N LEU A 43 5.12 1.07 -5.73
CA LEU A 43 4.24 2.21 -5.52
C LEU A 43 4.99 3.54 -5.65
N SER A 44 6.21 3.65 -5.12
CA SER A 44 7.06 4.84 -5.27
C SER A 44 7.34 5.18 -6.74
N ALA A 45 7.60 4.17 -7.58
CA ALA A 45 7.78 4.36 -9.02
C ALA A 45 6.49 4.85 -9.71
N VAL A 46 5.32 4.33 -9.31
CA VAL A 46 4.03 4.82 -9.80
C VAL A 46 3.78 6.27 -9.36
N MET A 47 4.07 6.62 -8.10
CA MET A 47 3.94 8.00 -7.60
C MET A 47 4.69 9.01 -8.44
N ARG A 48 5.93 8.69 -8.86
CA ARG A 48 6.72 9.56 -9.76
C ARG A 48 6.05 9.74 -11.11
N ARG A 49 5.53 8.67 -11.71
CA ARG A 49 4.82 8.70 -13.00
C ARG A 49 3.48 9.42 -12.95
N GLU A 50 2.85 9.44 -11.80
CA GLU A 50 1.60 10.18 -11.55
C GLU A 50 1.82 11.68 -11.33
N GLY A 51 3.05 12.17 -11.40
CA GLY A 51 3.37 13.60 -11.34
C GLY A 51 3.13 14.24 -9.98
N ILE A 52 3.36 13.50 -8.89
CA ILE A 52 3.36 14.10 -7.55
C ILE A 52 4.48 15.15 -7.48
N GLY A 53 4.17 16.34 -6.95
CA GLY A 53 5.13 17.42 -6.95
C GLY A 53 4.74 18.63 -6.11
N PRO A 54 5.45 19.77 -6.31
CA PRO A 54 5.21 20.99 -5.56
C PRO A 54 3.76 21.47 -5.63
N GLY A 55 3.27 22.01 -4.51
CA GLY A 55 1.90 22.52 -4.39
C GLY A 55 0.88 21.47 -3.98
N MET A 56 1.15 20.17 -4.15
CA MET A 56 0.22 19.11 -3.78
C MET A 56 0.27 18.79 -2.27
N ASP A 57 -0.90 18.52 -1.70
CA ASP A 57 -1.06 17.94 -0.37
C ASP A 57 -1.20 16.41 -0.50
N VAL A 58 -0.21 15.68 0.00
CA VAL A 58 -0.14 14.21 -0.07
C VAL A 58 -0.34 13.60 1.31
N LEU A 59 -1.18 12.58 1.38
CA LEU A 59 -1.40 11.76 2.56
C LEU A 59 -0.83 10.37 2.34
N ASP A 60 0.10 9.93 3.20
CA ASP A 60 0.61 8.56 3.25
C ASP A 60 -0.07 7.80 4.40
N VAL A 61 -0.93 6.83 4.05
CA VAL A 61 -1.70 6.03 5.00
C VAL A 61 -1.07 4.67 5.19
N CYS A 62 -0.97 4.21 6.45
CA CYS A 62 -0.17 3.05 6.84
C CYS A 62 1.32 3.28 6.53
N THR A 63 1.82 4.47 6.89
CA THR A 63 3.14 4.96 6.47
C THR A 63 4.32 4.08 6.89
N GLY A 64 4.17 3.23 7.91
CA GLY A 64 5.22 2.34 8.40
C GLY A 64 6.50 3.10 8.75
N SER A 65 7.58 2.83 8.01
CA SER A 65 8.86 3.54 8.17
C SER A 65 8.90 4.93 7.52
N GLY A 66 7.85 5.32 6.80
CA GLY A 66 7.74 6.63 6.14
C GLY A 66 8.30 6.67 4.72
N VAL A 67 8.64 5.54 4.10
CA VAL A 67 9.34 5.54 2.80
C VAL A 67 8.58 6.26 1.70
N LEU A 68 7.25 6.08 1.61
CA LEU A 68 6.40 6.75 0.61
C LEU A 68 6.23 8.24 0.93
N ALA A 69 6.07 8.57 2.22
CA ALA A 69 6.02 9.97 2.68
C ALA A 69 7.31 10.72 2.35
N LEU A 70 8.48 10.09 2.54
CA LEU A 70 9.79 10.66 2.19
C LEU A 70 9.92 10.87 0.69
N GLU A 71 9.46 9.92 -0.11
CA GLU A 71 9.47 10.05 -1.58
C GLU A 71 8.59 11.23 -2.02
N ALA A 72 7.35 11.32 -1.56
CA ALA A 72 6.46 12.43 -1.88
C ALA A 72 7.05 13.79 -1.45
N ALA A 73 7.69 13.87 -0.28
CA ALA A 73 8.32 15.09 0.20
C ALA A 73 9.53 15.51 -0.65
N ARG A 74 10.33 14.54 -1.15
CA ARG A 74 11.44 14.81 -2.08
C ARG A 74 10.97 15.29 -3.45
N LEU A 75 9.78 14.84 -3.87
CA LEU A 75 9.13 15.35 -5.07
C LEU A 75 8.56 16.78 -4.88
N GLY A 76 8.65 17.33 -3.67
CA GLY A 76 8.26 18.71 -3.34
C GLY A 76 6.83 18.85 -2.80
N ALA A 77 6.13 17.77 -2.53
CA ALA A 77 4.78 17.81 -1.96
C ALA A 77 4.78 18.18 -0.47
N ARG A 78 3.68 18.75 0.01
CA ARG A 78 3.38 18.87 1.44
C ARG A 78 2.80 17.55 1.94
N VAL A 79 3.49 16.88 2.87
CA VAL A 79 3.17 15.51 3.23
C VAL A 79 2.66 15.39 4.65
N THR A 80 1.51 14.72 4.79
CA THR A 80 1.02 14.16 6.05
C THR A 80 1.14 12.63 5.99
N ALA A 81 1.70 12.02 7.04
CA ALA A 81 1.87 10.59 7.16
C ALA A 81 1.12 10.07 8.39
N VAL A 82 0.35 8.99 8.25
CA VAL A 82 -0.49 8.45 9.32
C VAL A 82 -0.21 6.96 9.51
N ASP A 83 -0.08 6.55 10.77
CA ASP A 83 -0.02 5.14 11.15
C ASP A 83 -0.64 4.92 12.53
N VAL A 84 -1.25 3.76 12.75
CA VAL A 84 -1.83 3.39 14.04
C VAL A 84 -0.76 2.96 15.05
N SER A 85 0.39 2.50 14.57
CA SER A 85 1.52 2.03 15.38
C SER A 85 2.39 3.19 15.87
N ARG A 86 2.56 3.31 17.18
CA ARG A 86 3.50 4.29 17.78
C ARG A 86 4.94 4.09 17.26
N ARG A 87 5.38 2.84 17.05
CA ARG A 87 6.72 2.53 16.53
C ARG A 87 6.90 2.99 15.09
N ALA A 88 5.87 2.82 14.25
CA ALA A 88 5.88 3.34 12.88
C ALA A 88 5.98 4.88 12.88
N VAL A 89 5.15 5.56 13.67
CA VAL A 89 5.19 7.03 13.81
C VAL A 89 6.59 7.53 14.23
N VAL A 90 7.22 6.88 15.22
CA VAL A 90 8.59 7.24 15.64
C VAL A 90 9.59 6.98 14.52
N SER A 91 9.51 5.82 13.85
CA SER A 91 10.41 5.48 12.72
C SER A 91 10.28 6.49 11.58
N ALA A 92 9.05 6.82 11.17
CA ALA A 92 8.80 7.78 10.10
C ALA A 92 9.33 9.19 10.45
N ARG A 93 9.14 9.66 11.69
CA ARG A 93 9.68 10.94 12.15
C ARG A 93 11.21 10.98 12.13
N LEU A 94 11.86 9.92 12.63
CA LEU A 94 13.33 9.82 12.61
C LEU A 94 13.86 9.82 11.17
N ASN A 95 13.21 9.10 10.27
CA ASN A 95 13.60 9.05 8.87
C ASN A 95 13.38 10.39 8.16
N ALA A 96 12.29 11.10 8.42
CA ALA A 96 12.04 12.43 7.88
C ALA A 96 13.11 13.44 8.35
N LEU A 97 13.44 13.41 9.63
CA LEU A 97 14.50 14.23 10.20
C LEU A 97 15.88 13.91 9.58
N ALA A 98 16.23 12.63 9.49
CA ALA A 98 17.49 12.19 8.90
C ALA A 98 17.59 12.54 7.40
N ALA A 99 16.48 12.46 6.67
CA ALA A 99 16.40 12.85 5.26
C ALA A 99 16.32 14.38 5.04
N ARG A 100 16.12 15.17 6.12
CA ARG A 100 15.93 16.62 6.08
C ARG A 100 14.77 17.06 5.17
N VAL A 101 13.68 16.30 5.18
CA VAL A 101 12.46 16.64 4.44
C VAL A 101 11.29 16.92 5.41
N PRO A 102 10.43 17.91 5.10
CA PRO A 102 9.30 18.25 5.96
C PRO A 102 8.18 17.21 5.75
N VAL A 103 7.90 16.41 6.78
CA VAL A 103 6.76 15.49 6.82
C VAL A 103 6.04 15.63 8.15
N THR A 104 4.74 15.89 8.11
CA THR A 104 3.88 15.90 9.30
C THR A 104 3.46 14.48 9.62
N VAL A 105 4.05 13.86 10.66
CA VAL A 105 3.74 12.47 11.04
C VAL A 105 2.78 12.44 12.22
N ARG A 106 1.61 11.80 12.06
CA ARG A 106 0.55 11.71 13.07
C ARG A 106 0.24 10.24 13.40
N ARG A 107 -0.17 9.98 14.62
CA ARG A 107 -0.78 8.70 14.96
C ARG A 107 -2.28 8.77 14.65
N GLY A 108 -2.81 7.81 13.90
CA GLY A 108 -4.22 7.74 13.53
C GLY A 108 -4.60 6.36 13.01
N ASP A 109 -5.88 6.10 12.91
CA ASP A 109 -6.43 4.87 12.34
C ASP A 109 -6.95 5.17 10.92
N LEU A 110 -6.15 4.79 9.92
CA LEU A 110 -6.40 5.04 8.50
C LEU A 110 -6.74 6.53 8.24
N LEU A 111 -7.90 6.81 7.67
CA LEU A 111 -8.36 8.13 7.26
C LEU A 111 -9.25 8.79 8.31
N THR A 112 -9.49 8.13 9.45
CA THR A 112 -10.40 8.61 10.49
C THR A 112 -9.88 9.91 11.14
N GLY A 113 -10.76 10.90 11.26
CA GLY A 113 -10.46 12.19 11.90
C GLY A 113 -9.57 13.12 11.09
N LEU A 114 -9.38 12.85 9.80
CA LEU A 114 -8.76 13.78 8.87
C LEU A 114 -9.82 14.74 8.29
N SER A 115 -9.38 15.95 7.94
CA SER A 115 -10.29 16.95 7.38
C SER A 115 -10.78 16.52 5.99
N PRO A 116 -12.09 16.67 5.71
CA PRO A 116 -12.64 16.34 4.40
C PRO A 116 -12.02 17.19 3.29
N GLY A 117 -11.84 16.57 2.10
CA GLY A 117 -11.40 17.29 0.90
C GLY A 117 -10.05 18.00 1.06
N SER A 118 -9.11 17.43 1.81
CA SER A 118 -7.85 18.10 2.16
C SER A 118 -6.64 17.66 1.35
N PHE A 119 -6.75 16.54 0.60
CA PHE A 119 -5.60 15.97 -0.07
C PHE A 119 -5.81 15.85 -1.59
N ASP A 120 -4.75 16.19 -2.33
CA ASP A 120 -4.68 16.01 -3.77
C ASP A 120 -4.33 14.55 -4.11
N VAL A 121 -3.52 13.90 -3.25
CA VAL A 121 -3.14 12.50 -3.42
C VAL A 121 -3.16 11.78 -2.08
N VAL A 122 -3.79 10.62 -2.06
CA VAL A 122 -3.66 9.63 -0.99
C VAL A 122 -2.82 8.48 -1.52
N VAL A 123 -1.76 8.10 -0.82
CA VAL A 123 -0.97 6.91 -1.12
C VAL A 123 -1.07 5.92 0.02
N SER A 124 -1.10 4.62 -0.28
CA SER A 124 -1.14 3.59 0.76
C SER A 124 -0.50 2.29 0.33
N ASN A 125 0.36 1.76 1.18
CA ASN A 125 0.79 0.38 1.20
C ASN A 125 0.30 -0.25 2.52
N PRO A 126 -0.98 -0.61 2.61
CA PRO A 126 -1.54 -1.14 3.86
C PRO A 126 -1.15 -2.61 4.04
N PRO A 127 -1.28 -3.18 5.24
CA PRO A 127 -1.29 -4.62 5.42
C PRO A 127 -2.35 -5.28 4.51
N TYR A 128 -1.93 -6.25 3.71
CA TYR A 128 -2.79 -6.96 2.75
C TYR A 128 -2.48 -8.47 2.66
N VAL A 129 -1.61 -9.02 3.49
CA VAL A 129 -1.28 -10.45 3.42
C VAL A 129 -2.40 -11.27 4.04
N PRO A 130 -2.96 -12.26 3.31
CA PRO A 130 -3.90 -13.22 3.87
C PRO A 130 -3.33 -13.97 5.08
N ALA A 131 -4.14 -14.15 6.10
CA ALA A 131 -3.75 -14.75 7.37
C ALA A 131 -4.87 -15.64 7.94
N PRO A 132 -4.53 -16.71 8.68
CA PRO A 132 -5.53 -17.66 9.20
C PRO A 132 -6.42 -17.09 10.34
N ASP A 133 -6.40 -15.80 10.56
CA ASP A 133 -7.24 -15.12 11.53
C ASP A 133 -8.25 -14.19 10.83
N THR A 134 -9.47 -14.17 11.32
CA THR A 134 -10.54 -13.29 10.83
C THR A 134 -10.41 -11.85 11.33
N GLN A 135 -9.50 -11.59 12.27
CA GLN A 135 -9.30 -10.29 12.89
C GLN A 135 -7.87 -9.77 12.67
N LEU A 136 -7.75 -8.45 12.70
CA LEU A 136 -6.42 -7.82 12.67
C LEU A 136 -5.64 -8.11 13.97
N PRO A 137 -4.35 -8.41 13.88
CA PRO A 137 -3.52 -8.63 15.06
C PRO A 137 -3.46 -7.38 15.93
N ARG A 138 -3.72 -7.53 17.22
CA ARG A 138 -3.66 -6.41 18.18
C ARG A 138 -2.24 -6.03 18.55
N ARG A 139 -1.28 -6.97 18.47
CA ARG A 139 0.13 -6.82 18.87
C ARG A 139 1.05 -7.63 17.95
N GLY A 140 2.34 -7.40 18.04
CA GLY A 140 3.36 -8.15 17.30
C GLY A 140 3.69 -7.53 15.94
N ALA A 141 4.69 -8.13 15.28
CA ALA A 141 5.17 -7.68 13.98
C ALA A 141 4.15 -7.96 12.86
N CYS A 142 3.34 -9.01 13.00
CA CYS A 142 2.31 -9.41 12.03
C CYS A 142 1.29 -8.31 11.73
N ARG A 143 1.08 -7.35 12.65
CA ARG A 143 0.27 -6.15 12.38
C ARG A 143 0.72 -5.36 11.15
N ALA A 144 1.95 -5.53 10.74
CA ALA A 144 2.53 -4.80 9.61
C ALA A 144 2.19 -5.42 8.24
N TRP A 145 1.58 -6.64 8.24
CA TRP A 145 1.23 -7.34 6.99
C TRP A 145 -0.07 -8.15 7.03
N ASP A 146 -0.52 -8.68 8.20
CA ASP A 146 -1.72 -9.50 8.29
C ASP A 146 -3.00 -8.67 8.15
N ALA A 147 -3.90 -9.13 7.29
CA ALA A 147 -5.13 -8.40 6.96
C ALA A 147 -6.39 -9.28 6.82
N GLY A 148 -6.46 -10.37 7.60
CA GLY A 148 -7.59 -11.30 7.60
C GLY A 148 -7.47 -12.40 6.56
N LEU A 149 -8.49 -13.26 6.47
CA LEU A 149 -8.47 -14.47 5.62
C LEU A 149 -8.19 -14.17 4.16
N ASP A 150 -8.73 -13.10 3.62
CA ASP A 150 -8.61 -12.66 2.23
C ASP A 150 -7.64 -11.48 2.03
N GLY A 151 -6.99 -11.02 3.10
CA GLY A 151 -6.10 -9.87 3.07
C GLY A 151 -6.80 -8.52 2.89
N ARG A 152 -8.13 -8.44 3.01
CA ARG A 152 -8.89 -7.26 2.59
C ARG A 152 -9.36 -6.32 3.68
N ILE A 153 -9.22 -6.67 4.96
CA ILE A 153 -9.81 -5.87 6.06
C ILE A 153 -9.45 -4.39 5.96
N LEU A 154 -8.17 -4.06 5.73
CA LEU A 154 -7.73 -2.66 5.63
C LEU A 154 -8.00 -2.06 4.25
N LEU A 155 -7.88 -2.83 3.19
CA LEU A 155 -8.21 -2.40 1.82
C LEU A 155 -9.66 -1.91 1.76
N ASN A 156 -10.61 -2.70 2.28
CA ASN A 156 -12.03 -2.35 2.28
C ASN A 156 -12.29 -1.04 3.05
N ARG A 157 -11.70 -0.88 4.24
CA ARG A 157 -11.83 0.35 5.04
C ARG A 157 -11.25 1.57 4.34
N ILE A 158 -10.14 1.44 3.63
CA ILE A 158 -9.56 2.54 2.83
C ILE A 158 -10.49 2.90 1.68
N CYS A 159 -11.02 1.90 0.95
CA CYS A 159 -11.98 2.14 -0.13
C CYS A 159 -13.21 2.93 0.32
N GLU A 160 -13.75 2.61 1.49
CA GLU A 160 -14.93 3.28 2.07
C GLU A 160 -14.65 4.74 2.50
N GLN A 161 -13.42 5.03 2.92
CA GLN A 161 -13.07 6.33 3.50
C GLN A 161 -12.40 7.30 2.52
N ALA A 162 -11.82 6.79 1.41
CA ALA A 162 -10.94 7.57 0.54
C ALA A 162 -11.61 8.81 -0.07
N THR A 163 -12.86 8.68 -0.52
CA THR A 163 -13.61 9.78 -1.13
C THR A 163 -13.75 10.98 -0.19
N GLY A 164 -13.90 10.71 1.12
CA GLY A 164 -14.12 11.76 2.12
C GLY A 164 -12.94 12.72 2.27
N VAL A 165 -11.70 12.25 2.10
CA VAL A 165 -10.49 13.06 2.31
C VAL A 165 -9.89 13.64 1.03
N LEU A 166 -10.22 13.09 -0.13
CA LEU A 166 -9.76 13.57 -1.43
C LEU A 166 -10.46 14.87 -1.82
N ARG A 167 -9.72 15.81 -2.39
CA ARG A 167 -10.27 16.98 -3.10
C ARG A 167 -10.96 16.54 -4.40
N SER A 168 -11.78 17.41 -4.98
CA SER A 168 -12.17 17.29 -6.39
C SER A 168 -10.90 17.28 -7.25
N GLY A 169 -10.82 16.35 -8.22
CA GLY A 169 -9.62 16.09 -8.99
C GLY A 169 -8.52 15.31 -8.25
N GLY A 170 -8.70 15.04 -6.96
CA GLY A 170 -7.76 14.26 -6.16
C GLY A 170 -7.78 12.76 -6.47
N ARG A 171 -6.73 12.02 -6.09
CA ARG A 171 -6.60 10.59 -6.39
C ARG A 171 -6.02 9.75 -5.27
N LEU A 172 -6.44 8.50 -5.20
CA LEU A 172 -5.84 7.44 -4.40
C LEU A 172 -4.89 6.61 -5.27
N LEU A 173 -3.73 6.25 -4.73
CA LEU A 173 -2.82 5.22 -5.23
C LEU A 173 -2.60 4.18 -4.13
N MET A 174 -3.04 2.94 -4.34
CA MET A 174 -2.96 1.89 -3.33
C MET A 174 -2.34 0.63 -3.94
N VAL A 175 -1.29 0.10 -3.29
CA VAL A 175 -0.67 -1.16 -3.69
C VAL A 175 -1.19 -2.31 -2.83
N HIS A 176 -1.42 -3.46 -3.46
CA HIS A 176 -1.68 -4.73 -2.78
C HIS A 176 -1.38 -5.93 -3.70
N SER A 177 -1.42 -7.14 -3.14
CA SER A 177 -1.31 -8.37 -3.92
C SER A 177 -2.57 -8.63 -4.75
N ALA A 178 -2.40 -9.20 -5.94
CA ALA A 178 -3.52 -9.69 -6.75
C ALA A 178 -4.33 -10.79 -6.05
N LEU A 179 -3.76 -11.45 -5.04
CA LEU A 179 -4.46 -12.41 -4.18
C LEU A 179 -5.64 -11.76 -3.40
N CYS A 180 -5.61 -10.44 -3.25
CA CYS A 180 -6.66 -9.68 -2.57
C CYS A 180 -7.75 -9.17 -3.50
N ASP A 181 -7.95 -9.77 -4.67
CA ASP A 181 -9.00 -9.42 -5.63
C ASP A 181 -8.98 -7.91 -6.01
N PRO A 182 -8.17 -7.54 -7.03
CA PRO A 182 -8.09 -6.16 -7.50
C PRO A 182 -9.42 -5.64 -8.08
N ASP A 183 -10.22 -6.52 -8.68
CA ASP A 183 -11.50 -6.15 -9.28
C ASP A 183 -12.50 -5.75 -8.19
N GLU A 184 -12.50 -6.45 -7.05
CA GLU A 184 -13.25 -6.05 -5.88
C GLU A 184 -12.80 -4.70 -5.32
N THR A 185 -11.49 -4.40 -5.36
CA THR A 185 -10.96 -3.10 -4.94
C THR A 185 -11.45 -1.98 -5.88
N VAL A 186 -11.39 -2.20 -7.19
CA VAL A 186 -11.91 -1.27 -8.20
C VAL A 186 -13.43 -1.09 -8.03
N ARG A 187 -14.18 -2.17 -7.86
CA ARG A 187 -15.62 -2.15 -7.66
C ARG A 187 -16.01 -1.32 -6.44
N ARG A 188 -15.35 -1.51 -5.28
CA ARG A 188 -15.64 -0.75 -4.05
C ARG A 188 -15.34 0.73 -4.19
N LEU A 189 -14.21 1.07 -4.80
CA LEU A 189 -13.84 2.47 -5.05
C LEU A 189 -14.82 3.14 -6.01
N THR A 190 -15.28 2.42 -7.04
CA THR A 190 -16.31 2.91 -7.98
C THR A 190 -17.64 3.13 -7.25
N GLN A 191 -18.06 2.21 -6.40
CA GLN A 191 -19.26 2.35 -5.57
C GLN A 191 -19.15 3.53 -4.57
N ALA A 192 -17.94 3.87 -4.13
CA ALA A 192 -17.69 5.04 -3.31
C ALA A 192 -17.63 6.35 -4.11
N GLY A 193 -17.92 6.33 -5.43
CA GLY A 193 -17.99 7.51 -6.29
C GLY A 193 -16.65 7.95 -6.89
N LEU A 194 -15.67 7.05 -6.97
CA LEU A 194 -14.37 7.31 -7.60
C LEU A 194 -14.27 6.61 -8.97
N ALA A 195 -13.60 7.23 -9.94
CA ALA A 195 -13.20 6.55 -11.17
C ALA A 195 -11.95 5.71 -10.88
N ALA A 196 -12.11 4.38 -10.81
CA ALA A 196 -11.05 3.47 -10.36
C ALA A 196 -10.62 2.49 -11.46
N GLU A 197 -9.32 2.16 -11.49
CA GLU A 197 -8.69 1.23 -12.42
C GLU A 197 -7.46 0.56 -11.77
N VAL A 198 -7.08 -0.61 -12.28
CA VAL A 198 -5.75 -1.17 -12.03
C VAL A 198 -4.77 -0.44 -12.94
N ARG A 199 -3.93 0.40 -12.33
CA ARG A 199 -3.01 1.30 -13.03
C ARG A 199 -1.74 0.60 -13.49
N ASP A 200 -1.23 -0.34 -12.69
CA ASP A 200 0.03 -1.04 -12.98
C ASP A 200 0.09 -2.40 -12.28
N ARG A 201 0.92 -3.30 -12.80
CA ARG A 201 1.12 -4.67 -12.30
C ARG A 201 2.60 -5.02 -12.27
N LEU A 202 3.03 -5.79 -11.27
CA LEU A 202 4.41 -6.25 -11.12
C LEU A 202 4.44 -7.65 -10.54
N SER A 203 5.05 -8.61 -11.24
CA SER A 203 5.29 -9.95 -10.72
C SER A 203 6.58 -9.96 -9.90
N ILE A 204 6.52 -10.53 -8.70
CA ILE A 204 7.66 -10.69 -7.79
C ILE A 204 7.71 -12.11 -7.21
N PRO A 205 8.88 -12.63 -6.82
CA PRO A 205 8.96 -13.83 -6.01
C PRO A 205 8.24 -13.64 -4.66
N PHE A 206 7.68 -14.72 -4.11
CA PHE A 206 7.10 -14.67 -2.78
C PHE A 206 8.10 -14.17 -1.74
N GLY A 207 7.67 -13.17 -0.96
CA GLY A 207 8.41 -12.71 0.20
C GLY A 207 8.41 -13.72 1.35
N PRO A 208 9.22 -13.49 2.41
CA PRO A 208 9.39 -14.43 3.52
C PRO A 208 8.08 -14.82 4.21
N VAL A 209 7.13 -13.88 4.34
CA VAL A 209 5.84 -14.14 4.99
C VAL A 209 4.98 -15.08 4.13
N MET A 210 4.89 -14.83 2.83
CA MET A 210 4.14 -15.67 1.89
C MET A 210 4.75 -17.07 1.81
N THR A 211 6.08 -17.15 1.72
CA THR A 211 6.82 -18.42 1.72
C THR A 211 6.56 -19.23 3.00
N ALA A 212 6.57 -18.59 4.16
CA ALA A 212 6.30 -19.25 5.44
C ALA A 212 4.85 -19.75 5.56
N ARG A 213 3.90 -19.13 4.82
CA ARG A 213 2.47 -19.48 4.81
C ARG A 213 2.03 -20.32 3.64
N ILE A 214 2.92 -20.69 2.74
CA ILE A 214 2.55 -21.29 1.45
C ILE A 214 1.66 -22.53 1.62
N ARG A 215 1.93 -23.37 2.63
CA ARG A 215 1.13 -24.54 2.92
C ARG A 215 -0.33 -24.17 3.23
N TRP A 216 -0.55 -23.21 4.14
CA TRP A 216 -1.89 -22.73 4.49
C TRP A 216 -2.57 -22.07 3.28
N LEU A 217 -1.85 -21.27 2.50
CA LEU A 217 -2.39 -20.64 1.28
C LEU A 217 -2.85 -21.67 0.25
N HIS A 218 -2.15 -22.82 0.15
CA HIS A 218 -2.58 -23.94 -0.69
C HIS A 218 -3.82 -24.64 -0.12
N GLU A 219 -3.86 -24.90 1.20
CA GLU A 219 -5.01 -25.52 1.88
C GLU A 219 -6.28 -24.69 1.73
N GLU A 220 -6.17 -23.35 1.78
CA GLU A 220 -7.29 -22.42 1.55
C GLU A 220 -7.56 -22.12 0.06
N SER A 221 -6.85 -22.77 -0.85
CA SER A 221 -6.99 -22.56 -2.31
C SER A 221 -6.73 -21.10 -2.75
N LEU A 222 -6.01 -20.32 -1.96
CA LEU A 222 -5.63 -18.94 -2.27
C LEU A 222 -4.48 -18.88 -3.28
N VAL A 223 -3.61 -19.90 -3.28
CA VAL A 223 -2.47 -20.01 -4.20
C VAL A 223 -2.45 -21.44 -4.77
N PRO A 224 -2.40 -21.62 -6.10
CA PRO A 224 -2.23 -22.93 -6.72
C PRO A 224 -0.86 -23.55 -6.37
N THR A 225 -0.80 -24.88 -6.31
CA THR A 225 0.45 -25.61 -6.11
C THR A 225 1.44 -25.33 -7.23
N GLY A 226 2.71 -25.12 -6.88
CA GLY A 226 3.79 -24.85 -7.85
C GLY A 226 3.99 -23.38 -8.19
N ILE A 227 3.10 -22.48 -7.76
CA ILE A 227 3.31 -21.04 -7.89
C ILE A 227 4.32 -20.55 -6.83
N THR A 228 5.32 -19.79 -7.26
CA THR A 228 6.39 -19.24 -6.41
C THR A 228 6.47 -17.71 -6.49
N THR A 229 5.57 -17.10 -7.25
CA THR A 229 5.53 -15.64 -7.46
C THR A 229 4.15 -15.11 -7.11
N GLU A 230 4.09 -13.84 -6.75
CA GLU A 230 2.84 -13.09 -6.64
C GLU A 230 2.85 -11.90 -7.61
N GLU A 231 1.67 -11.47 -8.00
CA GLU A 231 1.51 -10.23 -8.74
C GLU A 231 1.08 -9.13 -7.76
N LEU A 232 1.84 -8.06 -7.70
CA LEU A 232 1.45 -6.82 -7.06
C LEU A 232 0.69 -5.96 -8.04
N VAL A 233 -0.33 -5.26 -7.57
CA VAL A 233 -1.10 -4.29 -8.34
C VAL A 233 -1.07 -2.93 -7.67
N VAL A 234 -1.05 -1.86 -8.46
CA VAL A 234 -1.39 -0.52 -7.98
C VAL A 234 -2.74 -0.14 -8.55
N VAL A 235 -3.70 0.08 -7.66
CA VAL A 235 -5.02 0.61 -8.02
C VAL A 235 -4.97 2.13 -7.89
N ARG A 236 -5.41 2.82 -8.95
CA ARG A 236 -5.63 4.26 -8.99
C ARG A 236 -7.12 4.53 -8.97
N ALA A 237 -7.54 5.49 -8.14
CA ALA A 237 -8.92 5.95 -8.12
C ALA A 237 -8.98 7.48 -8.02
N SER A 238 -9.75 8.13 -8.89
CA SER A 238 -9.81 9.59 -9.00
C SER A 238 -11.19 10.10 -8.62
N ARG A 239 -11.23 11.18 -7.85
CA ARG A 239 -12.46 11.91 -7.54
C ARG A 239 -12.72 12.95 -8.64
N ALA A 240 -13.91 12.94 -9.20
CA ALA A 240 -14.35 13.97 -10.13
C ALA A 240 -14.41 15.36 -9.47
#